data_c01c7eb4b8e46e12d3bf5d5e286adf94
#
_entry.id   c01c7eb4b8e46e12d3bf5d5e286adf94
#
_cell.length_a   1.000
_cell.length_b   1.000
_cell.length_c   1.000
_cell.angle_alpha   90.00
_cell.angle_beta   90.00
_cell.angle_gamma   90.00
#
_symmetry.space_group_name_H-M   'P 1'
#
loop_
_entity.id
_entity.type
_entity.pdbx_description
1 polymer ?
#
loop_
_entity_poly.entity_id
_entity_poly.type
_entity_poly.pdbx_seq_one_letter_code
_entity_poly.pdbx_strand_id
1 'polypeptide(L)'
;MISGTLLQDTKLPLTTWFLAIHLLTSTKTNMAALELKRHLGISYRAAWRLKHKVMQAMTEREAPRKLNGFVQIDDAYLGGERNGGKPGRGSENKQAFLIAVETDADLEHPVYAVIEPVRTFDNTALTDWVERRLA
;
A
#
# COMPACT_ATOMS: atom_id res chain seq x y z
N MET A 1 24.62 13.76 0.25
CA MET A 1 23.49 13.92 1.20
C MET A 1 22.29 13.04 0.86
N ILE A 2 22.48 11.75 0.59
CA ILE A 2 21.41 10.78 0.34
C ILE A 2 21.39 9.66 1.41
N SER A 3 22.30 9.78 2.41
CA SER A 3 22.34 8.83 3.53
C SER A 3 21.04 8.92 4.37
N GLY A 4 20.50 7.78 4.77
CA GLY A 4 19.24 7.70 5.49
C GLY A 4 17.97 7.92 4.65
N THR A 5 18.11 8.06 3.34
CA THR A 5 16.98 8.23 2.42
C THR A 5 16.75 6.99 1.56
N LEU A 6 15.61 6.94 0.87
CA LEU A 6 15.28 5.95 -0.16
C LEU A 6 16.42 5.75 -1.19
N LEU A 7 17.18 6.79 -1.44
CA LEU A 7 18.24 6.85 -2.46
C LEU A 7 19.62 6.40 -1.95
N GLN A 8 19.71 6.00 -0.67
CA GLN A 8 20.99 5.56 -0.09
C GLN A 8 21.56 4.39 -0.88
N ASP A 9 22.88 4.46 -1.15
CA ASP A 9 23.66 3.42 -1.85
C ASP A 9 23.15 3.08 -3.26
N THR A 10 22.40 4.01 -3.88
CA THR A 10 21.93 3.80 -5.25
C THR A 10 23.07 3.90 -6.26
N LYS A 11 23.07 2.96 -7.22
CA LYS A 11 23.92 3.02 -8.43
C LYS A 11 23.14 3.56 -9.64
N LEU A 12 21.85 3.79 -9.50
CA LEU A 12 21.01 4.35 -10.56
C LEU A 12 21.08 5.88 -10.54
N PRO A 13 21.06 6.54 -11.71
CA PRO A 13 20.94 7.99 -11.79
C PRO A 13 19.68 8.50 -11.09
N LEU A 14 19.74 9.69 -10.50
CA LEU A 14 18.59 10.30 -9.83
C LEU A 14 17.43 10.55 -10.80
N THR A 15 17.74 10.87 -12.06
CA THR A 15 16.74 11.01 -13.12
C THR A 15 15.90 9.76 -13.31
N THR A 16 16.52 8.57 -13.22
CA THR A 16 15.82 7.28 -13.28
C THR A 16 14.89 7.09 -12.08
N TRP A 17 15.32 7.51 -10.89
CA TRP A 17 14.50 7.46 -9.68
C TRP A 17 13.29 8.38 -9.78
N PHE A 18 13.48 9.64 -10.19
CA PHE A 18 12.37 10.58 -10.31
C PHE A 18 11.38 10.17 -11.39
N LEU A 19 11.85 9.65 -12.52
CA LEU A 19 10.99 9.11 -13.56
C LEU A 19 10.19 7.90 -13.05
N ALA A 20 10.83 7.01 -12.30
CA ALA A 20 10.15 5.86 -11.71
C ALA A 20 9.07 6.27 -10.71
N ILE A 21 9.37 7.22 -9.81
CA ILE A 21 8.42 7.76 -8.86
C ILE A 21 7.22 8.36 -9.62
N HIS A 22 7.49 9.20 -10.62
CA HIS A 22 6.43 9.79 -11.44
C HIS A 22 5.54 8.72 -12.09
N LEU A 23 6.12 7.73 -12.75
CA LEU A 23 5.38 6.66 -13.41
C LEU A 23 4.54 5.82 -12.42
N LEU A 24 5.08 5.51 -11.24
CA LEU A 24 4.39 4.73 -10.22
C LEU A 24 3.24 5.51 -9.54
N THR A 25 3.37 6.83 -9.41
CA THR A 25 2.37 7.66 -8.72
C THR A 25 1.32 8.25 -9.65
N SER A 26 1.60 8.37 -10.94
CA SER A 26 0.67 8.94 -11.92
C SER A 26 -0.31 7.93 -12.52
N THR A 27 -0.07 6.63 -12.35
CA THR A 27 -0.95 5.58 -12.87
C THR A 27 -2.06 5.24 -11.88
N LYS A 28 -3.31 5.18 -12.35
CA LYS A 28 -4.46 4.75 -11.54
C LYS A 28 -4.34 3.28 -11.11
N THR A 29 -3.81 2.44 -11.99
CA THR A 29 -3.50 1.04 -11.72
C THR A 29 -2.01 0.88 -11.52
N ASN A 30 -1.60 0.11 -10.52
CA ASN A 30 -0.19 -0.12 -10.26
C ASN A 30 0.56 -0.59 -11.51
N MET A 31 1.79 -0.09 -11.71
CA MET A 31 2.63 -0.48 -12.85
C MET A 31 3.43 -1.76 -12.53
N ALA A 32 3.41 -2.74 -13.42
CA ALA A 32 4.20 -3.96 -13.28
C ALA A 32 5.71 -3.66 -13.36
N ALA A 33 6.54 -4.40 -12.60
CA ALA A 33 7.99 -4.21 -12.63
C ALA A 33 8.60 -4.48 -14.01
N LEU A 34 7.98 -5.34 -14.82
CA LEU A 34 8.39 -5.60 -16.19
C LEU A 34 8.13 -4.41 -17.12
N GLU A 35 7.02 -3.72 -16.91
CA GLU A 35 6.67 -2.49 -17.62
C GLU A 35 7.60 -1.35 -17.21
N LEU A 36 7.81 -1.18 -15.91
CA LEU A 36 8.75 -0.19 -15.38
C LEU A 36 10.18 -0.40 -15.92
N LYS A 37 10.66 -1.65 -16.02
CA LYS A 37 11.91 -2.00 -16.69
C LYS A 37 11.99 -1.44 -18.12
N ARG A 38 10.91 -1.59 -18.90
CA ARG A 38 10.86 -1.14 -20.29
C ARG A 38 10.93 0.37 -20.40
N HIS A 39 10.19 1.08 -19.56
CA HIS A 39 10.20 2.55 -19.52
C HIS A 39 11.55 3.14 -19.08
N LEU A 40 12.20 2.51 -18.10
CA LEU A 40 13.43 3.02 -17.52
C LEU A 40 14.71 2.53 -18.22
N GLY A 41 14.62 1.54 -19.09
CA GLY A 41 15.79 0.96 -19.75
C GLY A 41 16.78 0.25 -18.81
N ILE A 42 16.31 -0.25 -17.65
CA ILE A 42 17.13 -0.90 -16.62
C ILE A 42 16.86 -2.41 -16.56
N SER A 43 17.66 -3.17 -15.79
CA SER A 43 17.40 -4.59 -15.57
C SER A 43 16.10 -4.82 -14.81
N TYR A 44 15.45 -5.98 -15.03
CA TYR A 44 14.24 -6.37 -14.28
C TYR A 44 14.47 -6.35 -12.76
N ARG A 45 15.60 -6.87 -12.29
CA ARG A 45 15.95 -6.91 -10.87
C ARG A 45 16.08 -5.50 -10.28
N ALA A 46 16.62 -4.54 -11.04
CA ALA A 46 16.72 -3.15 -10.62
C ALA A 46 15.33 -2.49 -10.56
N ALA A 47 14.50 -2.68 -11.60
CA ALA A 47 13.13 -2.16 -11.65
C ALA A 47 12.27 -2.71 -10.51
N TRP A 48 12.36 -4.00 -10.23
CA TRP A 48 11.66 -4.67 -9.14
C TRP A 48 12.05 -4.08 -7.77
N ARG A 49 13.37 -3.98 -7.49
CA ARG A 49 13.87 -3.39 -6.24
C ARG A 49 13.46 -1.94 -6.07
N LEU A 50 13.57 -1.15 -7.14
CA LEU A 50 13.20 0.25 -7.15
C LEU A 50 11.71 0.42 -6.83
N LYS A 51 10.84 -0.33 -7.51
CA LYS A 51 9.41 -0.33 -7.24
C LYS A 51 9.10 -0.63 -5.78
N HIS A 52 9.66 -1.71 -5.23
CA HIS A 52 9.40 -2.10 -3.83
C HIS A 52 9.95 -1.08 -2.82
N LYS A 53 11.10 -0.45 -3.08
CA LYS A 53 11.61 0.63 -2.24
C LYS A 53 10.68 1.85 -2.23
N VAL A 54 10.15 2.25 -3.38
CA VAL A 54 9.19 3.36 -3.46
C VAL A 54 7.91 3.00 -2.72
N MET A 55 7.35 1.81 -2.94
CA MET A 55 6.15 1.35 -2.24
C MET A 55 6.36 1.29 -0.71
N GLN A 56 7.51 0.81 -0.26
CA GLN A 56 7.86 0.79 1.16
C GLN A 56 7.91 2.20 1.76
N ALA A 57 8.58 3.14 1.09
CA ALA A 57 8.65 4.52 1.55
C ALA A 57 7.25 5.19 1.62
N MET A 58 6.36 4.86 0.67
CA MET A 58 4.97 5.31 0.72
C MET A 58 4.24 4.75 1.94
N THR A 59 4.39 3.45 2.22
CA THR A 59 3.79 2.79 3.38
C THR A 59 4.32 3.37 4.70
N GLU A 60 5.63 3.56 4.81
CA GLU A 60 6.26 4.14 6.00
C GLU A 60 5.79 5.58 6.26
N ARG A 61 5.60 6.36 5.19
CA ARG A 61 5.07 7.73 5.29
C ARG A 61 3.62 7.76 5.80
N GLU A 62 2.80 6.81 5.37
CA GLU A 62 1.39 6.72 5.76
C GLU A 62 1.18 6.01 7.11
N ALA A 63 2.18 5.25 7.58
CA ALA A 63 2.06 4.49 8.84
C ALA A 63 1.66 5.32 10.07
N PRO A 64 2.21 6.54 10.31
CA PRO A 64 1.84 7.37 11.46
C PRO A 64 0.55 8.17 11.25
N ARG A 65 -0.05 8.15 10.05
CA ARG A 65 -1.24 8.92 9.74
C ARG A 65 -2.44 8.41 10.53
N LYS A 66 -3.14 9.31 11.19
CA LYS A 66 -4.45 9.09 11.77
C LYS A 66 -5.52 9.74 10.90
N LEU A 67 -6.63 9.05 10.75
CA LEU A 67 -7.81 9.54 10.06
C LEU A 67 -8.67 10.33 11.05
N ASN A 68 -9.34 11.37 10.56
CA ASN A 68 -10.13 12.29 11.37
C ASN A 68 -11.51 12.57 10.74
N GLY A 69 -12.44 13.11 11.52
CA GLY A 69 -13.77 13.47 11.01
C GLY A 69 -14.63 12.25 10.69
N PHE A 70 -15.21 12.24 9.49
CA PHE A 70 -16.05 11.13 9.03
C PHE A 70 -15.20 10.05 8.38
N VAL A 71 -15.20 8.86 8.97
CA VAL A 71 -14.41 7.72 8.49
C VAL A 71 -15.33 6.54 8.23
N GLN A 72 -15.36 6.07 6.99
CA GLN A 72 -16.03 4.84 6.61
C GLN A 72 -15.03 3.69 6.65
N ILE A 73 -15.41 2.59 7.32
CA ILE A 73 -14.53 1.42 7.48
C ILE A 73 -15.25 0.20 6.90
N ASP A 74 -14.53 -0.58 6.11
CA ASP A 74 -15.02 -1.83 5.53
C ASP A 74 -13.97 -2.93 5.67
N ASP A 75 -14.41 -4.18 5.67
CA ASP A 75 -13.56 -5.36 5.72
C ASP A 75 -13.50 -6.06 4.36
N ALA A 76 -12.32 -6.56 4.00
CA ALA A 76 -12.16 -7.31 2.79
C ALA A 76 -11.08 -8.40 2.90
N TYR A 77 -11.07 -9.30 1.93
CA TYR A 77 -10.07 -10.36 1.84
C TYR A 77 -9.33 -10.30 0.50
N LEU A 78 -8.02 -10.34 0.57
CA LEU A 78 -7.16 -10.53 -0.59
C LEU A 78 -6.74 -12.00 -0.67
N GLY A 79 -6.97 -12.63 -1.81
CA GLY A 79 -6.54 -14.00 -2.07
C GLY A 79 -7.40 -14.66 -3.14
N GLY A 80 -6.79 -15.62 -3.84
CA GLY A 80 -7.45 -16.39 -4.90
C GLY A 80 -8.16 -17.64 -4.40
N GLU A 81 -8.94 -18.23 -5.28
CA GLU A 81 -9.52 -19.57 -5.07
C GLU A 81 -8.41 -20.61 -5.02
N ARG A 82 -8.46 -21.50 -4.04
CA ARG A 82 -7.59 -22.68 -3.94
C ARG A 82 -8.46 -23.93 -3.92
N ASN A 83 -8.19 -24.84 -4.85
CA ASN A 83 -8.86 -26.13 -4.84
C ASN A 83 -8.41 -26.96 -3.62
N GLY A 84 -9.36 -27.42 -2.81
CA GLY A 84 -9.13 -28.34 -1.69
C GLY A 84 -8.90 -27.71 -0.31
N GLY A 85 -9.08 -26.40 -0.12
CA GLY A 85 -9.03 -25.74 1.18
C GLY A 85 -10.40 -25.59 1.86
N LYS A 86 -10.42 -25.13 3.12
CA LYS A 86 -11.66 -24.73 3.79
C LYS A 86 -12.31 -23.55 3.08
N PRO A 87 -13.56 -23.66 2.60
CA PRO A 87 -14.24 -22.54 1.98
C PRO A 87 -14.62 -21.47 3.02
N GLY A 88 -14.74 -20.21 2.58
CA GLY A 88 -15.26 -19.13 3.41
C GLY A 88 -14.21 -18.19 4.01
N ARG A 89 -14.60 -17.43 5.02
CA ARG A 89 -13.79 -16.37 5.67
C ARG A 89 -12.53 -16.88 6.39
N GLY A 90 -12.48 -18.16 6.74
CA GLY A 90 -11.34 -18.80 7.41
C GLY A 90 -10.36 -19.53 6.49
N SER A 91 -10.36 -19.26 5.21
CA SER A 91 -9.47 -19.90 4.24
C SER A 91 -8.01 -19.41 4.42
N GLU A 92 -7.06 -20.35 4.55
CA GLU A 92 -5.63 -20.06 4.81
C GLU A 92 -4.92 -19.23 3.73
N ASN A 93 -5.51 -19.17 2.53
CA ASN A 93 -4.98 -18.41 1.41
C ASN A 93 -5.59 -17.00 1.26
N LYS A 94 -6.39 -16.57 2.22
CA LYS A 94 -7.00 -15.24 2.23
C LYS A 94 -6.37 -14.37 3.31
N GLN A 95 -5.81 -13.25 2.90
CA GLN A 95 -5.33 -12.22 3.80
C GLN A 95 -6.46 -11.25 4.10
N ALA A 96 -6.87 -11.17 5.36
CA ALA A 96 -7.83 -10.18 5.82
C ALA A 96 -7.19 -8.78 5.85
N PHE A 97 -7.93 -7.76 5.46
CA PHE A 97 -7.51 -6.37 5.56
C PHE A 97 -8.69 -5.44 5.80
N LEU A 98 -8.41 -4.32 6.46
CA LEU A 98 -9.36 -3.22 6.65
C LEU A 98 -9.08 -2.13 5.65
N ILE A 99 -10.14 -1.54 5.14
CA ILE A 99 -10.13 -0.32 4.34
C ILE A 99 -10.83 0.76 5.14
N ALA A 100 -10.18 1.88 5.34
CA ALA A 100 -10.79 3.04 5.97
C ALA A 100 -10.63 4.25 5.06
N VAL A 101 -11.71 4.97 4.84
CA VAL A 101 -11.75 6.16 4.00
C VAL A 101 -12.26 7.33 4.82
N GLU A 102 -11.42 8.34 4.98
CA GLU A 102 -11.80 9.64 5.50
C GLU A 102 -12.47 10.43 4.37
N THR A 103 -13.64 10.97 4.63
CA THR A 103 -14.39 11.80 3.70
C THR A 103 -14.44 13.24 4.19
N ASP A 104 -14.77 14.16 3.29
CA ASP A 104 -15.10 15.54 3.63
C ASP A 104 -16.38 15.63 4.49
N ALA A 105 -16.68 16.83 4.95
CA ALA A 105 -17.85 17.08 5.81
C ALA A 105 -19.20 16.78 5.10
N ASP A 106 -19.21 16.85 3.79
CA ASP A 106 -20.42 16.60 2.96
C ASP A 106 -20.55 15.12 2.59
N LEU A 107 -19.58 14.27 2.96
CA LEU A 107 -19.51 12.83 2.65
C LEU A 107 -19.44 12.51 1.15
N GLU A 108 -19.09 13.49 0.32
CA GLU A 108 -19.10 13.33 -1.13
C GLU A 108 -17.73 12.92 -1.70
N HIS A 109 -16.64 13.37 -1.05
CA HIS A 109 -15.30 13.16 -1.60
C HIS A 109 -14.36 12.48 -0.61
N PRO A 110 -13.62 11.46 -1.05
CA PRO A 110 -12.58 10.85 -0.24
C PRO A 110 -11.39 11.81 -0.10
N VAL A 111 -10.93 12.03 1.13
CA VAL A 111 -9.76 12.86 1.47
C VAL A 111 -8.53 12.00 1.63
N TYR A 112 -8.64 10.96 2.44
CA TYR A 112 -7.59 9.97 2.67
C TYR A 112 -8.14 8.56 2.74
N ALA A 113 -7.32 7.58 2.40
CA ALA A 113 -7.64 6.17 2.55
C ALA A 113 -6.47 5.41 3.18
N VAL A 114 -6.79 4.49 4.07
CA VAL A 114 -5.83 3.55 4.68
C VAL A 114 -6.28 2.14 4.35
N ILE A 115 -5.36 1.32 3.86
CA ILE A 115 -5.57 -0.12 3.63
C ILE A 115 -4.52 -0.84 4.45
N GLU A 116 -4.95 -1.65 5.42
CA GLU A 116 -4.04 -2.33 6.33
C GLU A 116 -4.41 -3.79 6.52
N PRO A 117 -3.46 -4.73 6.34
CA PRO A 117 -3.70 -6.13 6.64
C PRO A 117 -3.91 -6.33 8.14
N VAL A 118 -4.90 -7.13 8.49
CA VAL A 118 -5.21 -7.54 9.85
C VAL A 118 -5.15 -9.07 9.96
N ARG A 119 -4.94 -9.59 11.16
CA ARG A 119 -4.90 -11.05 11.36
C ARG A 119 -6.31 -11.64 11.32
N THR A 120 -7.24 -10.98 11.98
CA THR A 120 -8.64 -11.40 12.15
C THR A 120 -9.52 -10.18 12.27
N PHE A 121 -10.85 -10.36 12.16
CA PHE A 121 -11.83 -9.31 12.43
C PHE A 121 -12.47 -9.49 13.81
N ASP A 122 -11.70 -9.90 14.81
CA ASP A 122 -12.16 -9.94 16.19
C ASP A 122 -12.17 -8.51 16.82
N ASN A 123 -12.93 -8.37 17.91
CA ASN A 123 -13.09 -7.08 18.56
C ASN A 123 -11.75 -6.50 19.05
N THR A 124 -10.82 -7.34 19.51
CA THR A 124 -9.53 -6.90 20.00
C THR A 124 -8.69 -6.28 18.87
N ALA A 125 -8.58 -6.99 17.73
CA ALA A 125 -7.83 -6.50 16.57
C ALA A 125 -8.45 -5.22 16.00
N LEU A 126 -9.79 -5.11 16.01
CA LEU A 126 -10.48 -3.90 15.57
C LEU A 126 -10.25 -2.73 16.54
N THR A 127 -10.31 -2.96 17.84
CA THR A 127 -10.05 -1.92 18.85
C THR A 127 -8.63 -1.39 18.74
N ASP A 128 -7.63 -2.27 18.69
CA ASP A 128 -6.23 -1.91 18.51
C ASP A 128 -5.99 -1.11 17.22
N TRP A 129 -6.70 -1.48 16.15
CA TRP A 129 -6.62 -0.78 14.88
C TRP A 129 -7.23 0.63 14.98
N VAL A 130 -8.41 0.76 15.61
CA VAL A 130 -9.10 2.05 15.83
C VAL A 130 -8.22 3.00 16.63
N GLU A 131 -7.63 2.56 17.76
CA GLU A 131 -6.76 3.37 18.59
C GLU A 131 -5.51 3.88 17.85
N ARG A 132 -4.97 3.07 16.94
CA ARG A 132 -3.81 3.44 16.13
C ARG A 132 -4.15 4.37 14.98
N ARG A 133 -5.31 4.22 14.36
CA ARG A 133 -5.63 4.84 13.07
C ARG A 133 -6.65 5.97 13.13
N LEU A 134 -7.45 6.05 14.16
CA LEU A 134 -8.41 7.14 14.33
C LEU A 134 -7.88 8.17 15.34
N ALA A 135 -8.20 9.45 15.09
CA ALA A 135 -7.84 10.57 15.97
C ALA A 135 -8.91 10.80 17.03
#